data_f963cae4e5100a9cefa285bed0f699c1
#
_entry.id   f963cae4e5100a9cefa285bed0f699c1
#
_cell.length_a   1.000
_cell.length_b   1.000
_cell.length_c   1.000
_cell.angle_alpha   90.00
_cell.angle_beta   90.00
_cell.angle_gamma   90.00
#
_symmetry.space_group_name_H-M   'P 1'
#
loop_
_entity.id
_entity.type
_entity.pdbx_description
1 polymer ?
#
loop_
_entity_poly.entity_id
_entity_poly.type
_entity_poly.pdbx_seq_one_letter_code
_entity_poly.pdbx_strand_id
1 'polypeptide(L)'
;MRFGGVINYNKHKASKYDAGNRYCAGKGRNAMKMLFKQRMFSWFDSYDIYDEYGNTLFVVKGQLSWGHCLRIFDAAGCPVGCVKEKIFTWMPKFELYTGEDDYVGCLSRELTLFRPSYHIDCNGWRIEGSFWEWDYDILAPSGHTVAHIAKELWNWTDTYTIEVADPRDALCALMVVLAIDAEKCSRNNHT
;
A
#
# COMPACT_ATOMS: atom_id res chain seq x y z
N MET A 1 10.40 2.47 51.31
CA MET A 1 9.06 2.05 50.94
C MET A 1 8.44 3.13 50.08
N ARG A 2 8.32 2.89 48.76
CA ARG A 2 7.24 3.38 47.90
C ARG A 2 7.44 2.82 46.50
N PHE A 3 6.40 2.18 46.06
CA PHE A 3 6.32 1.38 44.87
C PHE A 3 6.27 2.25 43.57
N GLY A 4 7.00 1.84 42.57
CA GLY A 4 6.97 2.37 41.21
C GLY A 4 5.69 1.96 40.51
N GLY A 5 4.96 2.94 40.01
CA GLY A 5 3.85 2.72 39.09
C GLY A 5 4.37 2.42 37.67
N VAL A 6 4.17 1.22 37.19
CA VAL A 6 4.34 0.86 35.77
C VAL A 6 3.19 1.49 34.99
N ILE A 7 3.48 2.52 34.21
CA ILE A 7 2.50 3.14 33.30
C ILE A 7 2.32 2.20 32.11
N ASN A 8 1.14 1.63 32.04
CA ASN A 8 0.72 0.70 31.00
C ASN A 8 0.37 1.49 29.72
N TYR A 9 1.29 1.56 28.77
CA TYR A 9 1.21 2.37 27.54
C TYR A 9 0.29 1.79 26.44
N ASN A 10 -0.41 0.67 26.70
CA ASN A 10 -1.11 -0.09 25.67
C ASN A 10 -2.65 0.09 25.60
N LYS A 11 -3.24 1.08 26.27
CA LYS A 11 -4.72 1.15 26.36
C LYS A 11 -5.41 2.23 25.50
N HIS A 12 -4.67 2.99 24.69
CA HIS A 12 -5.28 4.09 23.89
C HIS A 12 -5.13 3.97 22.35
N LYS A 13 -4.60 2.86 21.82
CA LYS A 13 -4.44 2.71 20.35
C LYS A 13 -5.61 2.01 19.64
N ALA A 14 -6.61 1.49 20.32
CA ALA A 14 -7.67 0.69 19.69
C ALA A 14 -8.88 1.49 19.17
N SER A 15 -8.95 2.82 19.38
CA SER A 15 -10.16 3.61 19.07
C SER A 15 -10.04 4.60 17.90
N LYS A 16 -8.89 4.67 17.19
CA LYS A 16 -8.70 5.68 16.13
C LYS A 16 -8.81 5.14 14.71
N TYR A 17 -8.95 3.83 14.53
CA TYR A 17 -9.02 3.19 13.20
C TYR A 17 -10.41 3.18 12.57
N ASP A 18 -11.41 3.81 13.19
CA ASP A 18 -12.81 3.74 12.74
C ASP A 18 -13.19 4.81 11.68
N ALA A 19 -12.30 5.74 11.38
CA ALA A 19 -12.56 6.78 10.39
C ALA A 19 -12.39 6.33 8.94
N GLY A 20 -11.66 5.21 8.68
CA GLY A 20 -11.49 4.59 7.36
C GLY A 20 -12.60 3.62 6.96
N ASN A 21 -13.52 3.30 7.87
CA ASN A 21 -14.45 2.17 7.73
C ASN A 21 -15.80 2.53 7.07
N ARG A 22 -15.88 3.58 6.27
CA ARG A 22 -17.12 3.92 5.55
C ARG A 22 -17.34 3.14 4.26
N TYR A 23 -16.43 2.25 3.88
CA TYR A 23 -16.47 1.61 2.57
C TYR A 23 -17.18 0.26 2.50
N CYS A 24 -17.52 -0.40 3.60
CA CYS A 24 -18.13 -1.74 3.54
C CYS A 24 -19.13 -1.99 4.66
N ALA A 25 -20.35 -1.45 4.54
CA ALA A 25 -21.53 -1.99 5.20
C ALA A 25 -22.25 -2.99 4.28
N GLY A 26 -21.52 -4.03 3.83
CA GLY A 26 -22.04 -5.13 3.02
C GLY A 26 -21.84 -6.45 3.77
N LYS A 27 -22.94 -7.16 4.04
CA LYS A 27 -22.99 -8.51 4.62
C LYS A 27 -22.28 -9.49 3.68
N GLY A 28 -21.12 -10.02 4.07
CA GLY A 28 -20.37 -11.04 3.36
C GLY A 28 -18.90 -10.60 3.21
N ARG A 29 -17.96 -11.45 3.64
CA ARG A 29 -16.53 -11.28 3.32
C ARG A 29 -16.33 -11.64 1.85
N ASN A 30 -16.70 -10.77 0.93
CA ASN A 30 -16.37 -10.95 -0.47
C ASN A 30 -15.01 -10.30 -0.68
N ALA A 31 -14.08 -11.06 -1.25
CA ALA A 31 -12.81 -10.53 -1.71
C ALA A 31 -13.06 -9.29 -2.59
N MET A 32 -12.21 -8.27 -2.45
CA MET A 32 -12.28 -7.06 -3.26
C MET A 32 -11.22 -7.11 -4.34
N LYS A 33 -11.62 -6.94 -5.59
CA LYS A 33 -10.69 -6.86 -6.71
C LYS A 33 -10.50 -5.40 -7.11
N MET A 34 -9.25 -4.96 -7.14
CA MET A 34 -8.84 -3.65 -7.62
C MET A 34 -8.03 -3.82 -8.90
N LEU A 35 -8.34 -3.02 -9.91
CA LEU A 35 -7.66 -2.98 -11.19
C LEU A 35 -6.79 -1.72 -11.27
N PHE A 36 -5.52 -1.93 -11.49
CA PHE A 36 -4.52 -0.90 -11.63
C PHE A 36 -3.96 -0.91 -13.06
N LYS A 37 -4.23 0.12 -13.84
CA LYS A 37 -3.64 0.26 -15.17
C LYS A 37 -2.29 0.96 -15.04
N GLN A 38 -1.22 0.23 -15.31
CA GLN A 38 0.10 0.84 -15.39
C GLN A 38 0.13 1.77 -16.62
N ARG A 39 0.12 3.07 -16.37
CA ARG A 39 0.69 4.01 -17.32
C ARG A 39 2.20 4.06 -17.06
N MET A 40 3.00 4.32 -18.09
CA MET A 40 4.42 4.63 -17.90
C MET A 40 4.52 5.69 -16.82
N PHE A 41 5.07 5.31 -15.67
CA PHE A 41 4.97 6.07 -14.44
C PHE A 41 5.65 7.43 -14.60
N SER A 42 4.86 8.48 -14.69
CA SER A 42 5.31 9.82 -14.39
C SER A 42 4.87 10.14 -12.95
N TRP A 43 5.80 10.51 -12.10
CA TRP A 43 5.53 10.93 -10.71
C TRP A 43 4.54 12.09 -10.58
N PHE A 44 4.13 12.65 -11.70
CA PHE A 44 3.21 13.79 -11.80
C PHE A 44 1.83 13.42 -12.32
N ASP A 45 1.65 12.19 -12.77
CA ASP A 45 0.38 11.77 -13.33
C ASP A 45 -0.60 11.33 -12.25
N SER A 46 -1.87 11.56 -12.52
CA SER A 46 -2.95 11.00 -11.72
C SER A 46 -3.46 9.75 -12.43
N TYR A 47 -3.81 8.72 -11.67
CA TYR A 47 -4.40 7.50 -12.19
C TYR A 47 -5.46 6.95 -11.25
N ASP A 48 -6.44 6.27 -11.84
CA ASP A 48 -7.57 5.71 -11.13
C ASP A 48 -7.37 4.22 -10.87
N ILE A 49 -7.81 3.78 -9.71
CA ILE A 49 -7.93 2.38 -9.32
C ILE A 49 -9.41 2.02 -9.44
N TYR A 50 -9.72 0.99 -10.23
CA TYR A 50 -11.09 0.59 -10.53
C TYR A 50 -11.45 -0.71 -9.83
N ASP A 51 -12.75 -0.93 -9.63
CA ASP A 51 -13.29 -2.26 -9.34
C ASP A 51 -13.44 -3.10 -10.62
N GLU A 52 -13.90 -4.35 -10.48
CA GLU A 52 -14.15 -5.25 -11.60
C GLU A 52 -15.30 -4.79 -12.53
N TYR A 53 -16.13 -3.85 -12.09
CA TYR A 53 -17.23 -3.26 -12.85
C TYR A 53 -16.84 -1.96 -13.55
N GLY A 54 -15.60 -1.47 -13.33
CA GLY A 54 -15.09 -0.23 -13.91
C GLY A 54 -15.43 1.03 -13.11
N ASN A 55 -15.96 0.90 -11.89
CA ASN A 55 -16.17 2.05 -11.02
C ASN A 55 -14.84 2.45 -10.36
N THR A 56 -14.59 3.75 -10.27
CA THR A 56 -13.41 4.27 -9.56
C THR A 56 -13.53 4.01 -8.06
N LEU A 57 -12.56 3.30 -7.49
CA LEU A 57 -12.43 3.07 -6.05
C LEU A 57 -11.54 4.11 -5.40
N PHE A 58 -10.37 4.37 -6.02
CA PHE A 58 -9.40 5.33 -5.55
C PHE A 58 -8.83 6.13 -6.72
N VAL A 59 -8.40 7.36 -6.43
CA VAL A 59 -7.63 8.20 -7.33
C VAL A 59 -6.28 8.47 -6.68
N VAL A 60 -5.20 8.15 -7.38
CA VAL A 60 -3.83 8.39 -6.91
C VAL A 60 -3.26 9.59 -7.65
N LYS A 61 -2.70 10.56 -6.92
CA LYS A 61 -2.07 11.76 -7.47
C LYS A 61 -0.66 11.90 -6.98
N GLY A 62 0.28 11.99 -7.92
CA GLY A 62 1.66 12.35 -7.61
C GLY A 62 1.78 13.82 -7.23
N GLN A 63 2.56 14.12 -6.23
CA GLN A 63 2.86 15.48 -5.80
C GLN A 63 4.37 15.71 -5.75
N LEU A 64 4.81 16.88 -6.26
CA LEU A 64 6.15 17.37 -6.03
C LEU A 64 6.30 17.70 -4.54
N SER A 65 7.20 16.98 -3.90
CA SER A 65 7.61 17.24 -2.53
C SER A 65 9.14 17.05 -2.45
N TRP A 66 9.75 17.28 -1.30
CA TRP A 66 11.10 16.82 -1.02
C TRP A 66 11.07 15.28 -0.91
N GLY A 67 11.25 14.59 -2.04
CA GLY A 67 10.96 13.18 -2.24
C GLY A 67 9.60 12.96 -2.90
N HIS A 68 9.36 11.75 -3.38
CA HIS A 68 8.12 11.40 -4.05
C HIS A 68 6.97 11.23 -3.05
N CYS A 69 5.81 11.81 -3.37
CA CYS A 69 4.60 11.67 -2.56
C CYS A 69 3.43 11.30 -3.47
N LEU A 70 2.78 10.17 -3.17
CA LEU A 70 1.57 9.72 -3.84
C LEU A 70 0.40 9.90 -2.87
N ARG A 71 -0.50 10.83 -3.16
CA ARG A 71 -1.74 10.99 -2.39
C ARG A 71 -2.86 10.16 -2.96
N ILE A 72 -3.59 9.49 -2.08
CA ILE A 72 -4.70 8.62 -2.42
C ILE A 72 -5.99 9.27 -1.97
N PHE A 73 -6.93 9.38 -2.88
CA PHE A 73 -8.27 9.91 -2.65
C PHE A 73 -9.29 8.81 -2.88
N ASP A 74 -10.40 8.87 -2.18
CA ASP A 74 -11.55 8.01 -2.47
C ASP A 74 -12.32 8.50 -3.71
N ALA A 75 -13.35 7.75 -4.10
CA ALA A 75 -14.23 8.11 -5.22
C ALA A 75 -14.98 9.44 -5.03
N ALA A 76 -15.13 9.90 -3.79
CA ALA A 76 -15.73 11.19 -3.45
C ALA A 76 -14.71 12.35 -3.49
N GLY A 77 -13.41 12.03 -3.71
CA GLY A 77 -12.33 13.01 -3.71
C GLY A 77 -11.80 13.36 -2.32
N CYS A 78 -12.17 12.62 -1.27
CA CYS A 78 -11.62 12.82 0.06
C CYS A 78 -10.24 12.17 0.16
N PRO A 79 -9.23 12.81 0.77
CA PRO A 79 -7.92 12.22 1.00
C PRO A 79 -8.04 11.08 2.02
N VAL A 80 -7.59 9.87 1.64
CA VAL A 80 -7.69 8.68 2.48
C VAL A 80 -6.33 8.08 2.83
N GLY A 81 -5.28 8.44 2.11
CA GLY A 81 -3.94 7.94 2.39
C GLY A 81 -2.83 8.65 1.60
N CYS A 82 -1.60 8.35 1.98
CA CYS A 82 -0.41 8.86 1.32
C CYS A 82 0.76 7.88 1.43
N VAL A 83 1.51 7.74 0.33
CA VAL A 83 2.81 7.06 0.30
C VAL A 83 3.88 8.10 0.08
N LYS A 84 4.82 8.26 1.03
CA LYS A 84 5.90 9.26 0.98
C LYS A 84 7.26 8.55 0.90
N GLU A 85 8.05 8.88 -0.12
CA GLU A 85 9.45 8.45 -0.16
C GLU A 85 10.26 9.23 0.88
N LYS A 86 11.04 8.49 1.65
CA LYS A 86 11.99 9.08 2.61
C LYS A 86 13.31 9.36 1.92
N ILE A 87 13.62 10.63 1.75
CA ILE A 87 14.90 11.09 1.20
C ILE A 87 16.03 10.94 2.23
N PHE A 88 17.29 10.95 1.76
CA PHE A 88 18.50 10.79 2.58
C PHE A 88 18.59 9.45 3.32
N THR A 89 18.05 8.39 2.74
CA THR A 89 18.25 7.02 3.21
C THR A 89 19.20 6.28 2.27
N TRP A 90 20.07 5.41 2.86
CA TRP A 90 20.97 4.57 2.07
C TRP A 90 20.23 3.60 1.13
N MET A 91 19.04 3.18 1.53
CA MET A 91 18.15 2.32 0.75
C MET A 91 16.79 3.00 0.61
N PRO A 92 16.08 2.82 -0.52
CA PRO A 92 14.73 3.35 -0.69
C PRO A 92 13.81 2.92 0.45
N LYS A 93 13.11 3.90 1.02
CA LYS A 93 12.10 3.71 2.06
C LYS A 93 10.86 4.51 1.71
N PHE A 94 9.71 3.90 1.93
CA PHE A 94 8.41 4.53 1.70
C PHE A 94 7.58 4.46 2.98
N GLU A 95 7.23 5.60 3.51
CA GLU A 95 6.35 5.73 4.67
C GLU A 95 4.90 5.75 4.20
N LEU A 96 4.04 5.00 4.91
CA LEU A 96 2.63 4.83 4.60
C LEU A 96 1.80 5.57 5.65
N TYR A 97 0.84 6.36 5.18
CA TYR A 97 -0.03 7.18 6.03
C TYR A 97 -1.49 6.98 5.63
N THR A 98 -2.39 6.92 6.60
CA THR A 98 -3.85 6.94 6.38
C THR A 98 -4.42 8.28 6.82
N GLY A 99 -5.60 8.63 6.31
CA GLY A 99 -6.20 9.93 6.57
C GLY A 99 -5.33 11.09 6.11
N GLU A 100 -5.15 12.09 6.95
CA GLU A 100 -4.30 13.24 6.62
C GLU A 100 -2.81 12.97 6.88
N ASP A 101 -2.45 12.39 8.05
CA ASP A 101 -1.05 12.12 8.41
C ASP A 101 -0.89 11.02 9.48
N ASP A 102 -1.84 10.08 9.61
CA ASP A 102 -1.73 8.97 10.56
C ASP A 102 -0.74 7.92 10.02
N TYR A 103 0.46 7.87 10.56
CA TYR A 103 1.49 6.90 10.18
C TYR A 103 1.04 5.47 10.50
N VAL A 104 1.09 4.59 9.49
CA VAL A 104 0.68 3.18 9.61
C VAL A 104 1.81 2.20 9.40
N GLY A 105 2.91 2.63 8.80
CA GLY A 105 4.06 1.75 8.60
C GLY A 105 5.03 2.25 7.55
N CYS A 106 6.03 1.42 7.28
CA CYS A 106 7.07 1.71 6.31
C CYS A 106 7.36 0.47 5.46
N LEU A 107 7.55 0.67 4.17
CA LEU A 107 8.12 -0.31 3.27
C LEU A 107 9.58 0.06 3.02
N SER A 108 10.49 -0.87 3.29
CA SER A 108 11.92 -0.70 3.06
C SER A 108 12.50 -1.89 2.31
N ARG A 109 13.42 -1.61 1.39
CA ARG A 109 14.15 -2.66 0.72
C ARG A 109 15.22 -3.23 1.64
N GLU A 110 15.35 -4.55 1.63
CA GLU A 110 16.42 -5.27 2.33
C GLU A 110 17.58 -5.57 1.39
N LEU A 111 18.80 -5.50 1.92
CA LEU A 111 20.00 -5.97 1.22
C LEU A 111 20.07 -7.49 1.31
N THR A 112 19.74 -8.16 0.22
CA THR A 112 19.91 -9.61 0.08
C THR A 112 20.85 -9.91 -1.08
N LEU A 113 21.66 -10.97 -0.95
CA LEU A 113 22.69 -11.31 -1.93
C LEU A 113 22.12 -11.87 -3.24
N PHE A 114 20.93 -12.47 -3.22
CA PHE A 114 20.42 -13.23 -4.36
C PHE A 114 19.06 -12.77 -4.90
N ARG A 115 18.20 -12.19 -4.05
CA ARG A 115 16.89 -11.65 -4.46
C ARG A 115 16.57 -10.42 -3.62
N PRO A 116 16.13 -9.34 -4.26
CA PRO A 116 15.63 -8.21 -3.47
C PRO A 116 14.42 -8.66 -2.65
N SER A 117 14.39 -8.29 -1.39
CA SER A 117 13.26 -8.48 -0.50
C SER A 117 12.82 -7.14 0.06
N TYR A 118 11.57 -7.08 0.50
CA TYR A 118 11.01 -5.90 1.15
C TYR A 118 10.56 -6.25 2.54
N HIS A 119 10.96 -5.42 3.48
CA HIS A 119 10.42 -5.41 4.82
C HIS A 119 9.24 -4.43 4.88
N ILE A 120 8.11 -4.92 5.38
CA ILE A 120 6.92 -4.11 5.64
C ILE A 120 6.75 -3.99 7.15
N ASP A 121 6.89 -2.79 7.66
CA ASP A 121 6.55 -2.46 9.04
C ASP A 121 5.13 -1.88 9.09
N CYS A 122 4.16 -2.67 8.62
CA CYS A 122 2.74 -2.36 8.62
C CYS A 122 1.97 -3.64 8.93
N ASN A 123 1.19 -3.65 10.00
CA ASN A 123 0.37 -4.79 10.41
C ASN A 123 1.11 -6.13 10.58
N GLY A 124 2.46 -6.12 10.61
CA GLY A 124 3.28 -7.33 10.63
C GLY A 124 3.20 -8.15 9.34
N TRP A 125 2.80 -7.54 8.24
CA TRP A 125 2.69 -8.20 6.94
C TRP A 125 4.06 -8.50 6.34
N ARG A 126 4.10 -9.48 5.45
CA ARG A 126 5.28 -9.81 4.65
C ARG A 126 4.90 -10.03 3.19
N ILE A 127 5.86 -9.90 2.28
CA ILE A 127 5.66 -10.13 0.86
C ILE A 127 6.35 -11.44 0.49
N GLU A 128 5.64 -12.31 -0.22
CA GLU A 128 6.17 -13.54 -0.79
C GLU A 128 5.82 -13.63 -2.28
N GLY A 129 6.78 -14.10 -3.11
CA GLY A 129 6.59 -14.22 -4.56
C GLY A 129 7.55 -13.37 -5.38
N SER A 130 7.20 -13.16 -6.66
CA SER A 130 8.02 -12.41 -7.62
C SER A 130 7.45 -11.01 -7.85
N PHE A 131 7.80 -10.06 -7.00
CA PHE A 131 7.36 -8.67 -7.18
C PHE A 131 7.94 -8.01 -8.46
N TRP A 132 9.02 -8.55 -9.04
CA TRP A 132 9.52 -8.08 -10.35
C TRP A 132 8.57 -8.43 -11.49
N GLU A 133 7.94 -9.60 -11.40
CA GLU A 133 7.01 -10.10 -12.41
C GLU A 133 5.56 -9.70 -12.10
N TRP A 134 5.33 -8.95 -10.99
CA TRP A 134 3.99 -8.64 -10.51
C TRP A 134 3.16 -9.90 -10.23
N ASP A 135 3.77 -10.84 -9.54
CA ASP A 135 3.14 -12.09 -9.09
C ASP A 135 3.60 -12.36 -7.66
N TYR A 136 2.89 -11.80 -6.70
CA TYR A 136 3.25 -11.91 -5.28
C TYR A 136 2.05 -11.77 -4.36
N ASP A 137 2.20 -12.32 -3.16
CA ASP A 137 1.24 -12.25 -2.07
C ASP A 137 1.71 -11.30 -0.97
N ILE A 138 0.76 -10.59 -0.38
CA ILE A 138 0.90 -9.92 0.92
C ILE A 138 0.30 -10.86 1.95
N LEU A 139 1.10 -11.29 2.92
CA LEU A 139 0.70 -12.26 3.93
C LEU A 139 0.65 -11.63 5.32
N ALA A 140 -0.36 -11.98 6.09
CA ALA A 140 -0.45 -11.64 7.50
C ALA A 140 0.52 -12.49 8.35
N PRO A 141 0.79 -12.10 9.62
CA PRO A 141 1.63 -12.88 10.54
C PRO A 141 1.14 -14.32 10.75
N SER A 142 -0.17 -14.55 10.65
CA SER A 142 -0.79 -15.88 10.73
C SER A 142 -0.54 -16.76 9.50
N GLY A 143 0.01 -16.19 8.41
CA GLY A 143 0.27 -16.88 7.15
C GLY A 143 -0.89 -16.86 6.16
N HIS A 144 -2.05 -16.26 6.49
CA HIS A 144 -3.11 -16.12 5.50
C HIS A 144 -2.80 -14.97 4.51
N THR A 145 -3.24 -15.13 3.28
CA THR A 145 -3.12 -14.11 2.24
C THR A 145 -4.06 -12.95 2.54
N VAL A 146 -3.48 -11.76 2.66
CA VAL A 146 -4.19 -10.47 2.78
C VAL A 146 -4.56 -9.95 1.41
N ALA A 147 -3.59 -9.99 0.48
CA ALA A 147 -3.81 -9.61 -0.91
C ALA A 147 -2.91 -10.43 -1.84
N HIS A 148 -3.44 -10.72 -3.02
CA HIS A 148 -2.70 -11.31 -4.14
C HIS A 148 -2.57 -10.28 -5.25
N ILE A 149 -1.37 -10.10 -5.76
CA ILE A 149 -1.06 -9.17 -6.84
C ILE A 149 -0.62 -9.97 -8.06
N ALA A 150 -1.31 -9.77 -9.19
CA ALA A 150 -1.00 -10.45 -10.44
C ALA A 150 -1.08 -9.51 -11.64
N LYS A 151 -0.28 -9.79 -12.67
CA LYS A 151 -0.36 -9.10 -13.96
C LYS A 151 -1.42 -9.77 -14.83
N GLU A 152 -2.37 -8.99 -15.39
CA GLU A 152 -3.32 -9.52 -16.37
C GLU A 152 -2.67 -9.64 -17.74
N LEU A 153 -2.62 -10.88 -18.27
CA LEU A 153 -1.95 -11.19 -19.56
C LEU A 153 -2.84 -10.92 -20.80
N TRP A 154 -4.12 -10.59 -20.62
CA TRP A 154 -5.11 -10.59 -21.70
C TRP A 154 -5.39 -9.23 -22.33
N ASN A 155 -4.84 -8.14 -21.82
CA ASN A 155 -5.07 -6.80 -22.31
C ASN A 155 -3.82 -6.18 -22.93
N TRP A 156 -3.98 -5.44 -24.03
CA TRP A 156 -2.94 -4.64 -24.67
C TRP A 156 -2.37 -3.52 -23.78
N THR A 157 -2.95 -3.33 -22.61
CA THR A 157 -2.46 -2.42 -21.55
C THR A 157 -1.99 -3.25 -20.38
N ASP A 158 -0.80 -2.96 -19.87
CA ASP A 158 -0.28 -3.55 -18.63
C ASP A 158 -1.24 -3.22 -17.48
N THR A 159 -2.15 -4.13 -17.19
CA THR A 159 -3.11 -4.02 -16.09
C THR A 159 -2.69 -5.01 -15.01
N TYR A 160 -2.63 -4.54 -13.78
CA TYR A 160 -2.39 -5.37 -12.61
C TYR A 160 -3.66 -5.49 -11.80
N THR A 161 -3.86 -6.64 -11.21
CA THR A 161 -4.93 -6.89 -10.25
C THR A 161 -4.38 -6.95 -8.85
N ILE A 162 -5.14 -6.41 -7.91
CA ILE A 162 -4.90 -6.53 -6.48
C ILE A 162 -6.16 -7.15 -5.89
N GLU A 163 -6.11 -8.44 -5.59
CA GLU A 163 -7.23 -9.16 -4.98
C GLU A 163 -7.05 -9.17 -3.47
N VAL A 164 -7.90 -8.46 -2.74
CA VAL A 164 -7.82 -8.28 -1.30
C VAL A 164 -8.85 -9.16 -0.61
N ALA A 165 -8.40 -9.99 0.33
CA ALA A 165 -9.27 -10.93 1.02
C ALA A 165 -10.31 -10.26 1.92
N ASP A 166 -9.95 -9.15 2.56
CA ASP A 166 -10.86 -8.33 3.37
C ASP A 166 -10.83 -6.87 2.87
N PRO A 167 -11.94 -6.31 2.41
CA PRO A 167 -11.98 -4.92 1.92
C PRO A 167 -11.44 -3.86 2.89
N ARG A 168 -11.40 -4.16 4.19
CA ARG A 168 -10.82 -3.26 5.21
C ARG A 168 -9.31 -3.08 5.03
N ASP A 169 -8.65 -4.05 4.43
CA ASP A 169 -7.21 -4.02 4.16
C ASP A 169 -6.86 -3.37 2.81
N ALA A 170 -7.88 -3.03 1.98
CA ALA A 170 -7.70 -2.57 0.61
C ALA A 170 -6.79 -1.35 0.48
N LEU A 171 -6.98 -0.32 1.33
CA LEU A 171 -6.16 0.88 1.29
C LEU A 171 -4.69 0.58 1.66
N CYS A 172 -4.46 -0.20 2.71
CA CYS A 172 -3.09 -0.56 3.12
C CYS A 172 -2.42 -1.45 2.07
N ALA A 173 -3.13 -2.43 1.49
CA ALA A 173 -2.61 -3.25 0.40
C ALA A 173 -2.26 -2.41 -0.83
N LEU A 174 -3.14 -1.47 -1.22
CA LEU A 174 -2.87 -0.53 -2.30
C LEU A 174 -1.61 0.30 -2.02
N MET A 175 -1.45 0.86 -0.82
CA MET A 175 -0.26 1.64 -0.45
C MET A 175 1.03 0.83 -0.56
N VAL A 176 1.01 -0.43 -0.17
CA VAL A 176 2.17 -1.34 -0.32
C VAL A 176 2.51 -1.55 -1.79
N VAL A 177 1.52 -1.82 -2.64
CA VAL A 177 1.70 -1.98 -4.09
C VAL A 177 2.27 -0.72 -4.73
N LEU A 178 1.73 0.45 -4.37
CA LEU A 178 2.21 1.74 -4.85
C LEU A 178 3.66 2.02 -4.44
N ALA A 179 4.05 1.67 -3.22
CA ALA A 179 5.42 1.85 -2.74
C ALA A 179 6.42 0.96 -3.50
N ILE A 180 6.03 -0.29 -3.82
CA ILE A 180 6.84 -1.20 -4.64
C ILE A 180 6.97 -0.68 -6.07
N ASP A 181 5.87 -0.21 -6.66
CA ASP A 181 5.87 0.36 -8.01
C ASP A 181 6.76 1.60 -8.10
N ALA A 182 6.63 2.49 -7.12
CA ALA A 182 7.46 3.68 -6.99
C ALA A 182 8.96 3.35 -6.94
N GLU A 183 9.36 2.35 -6.16
CA GLU A 183 10.76 1.90 -6.07
C GLU A 183 11.27 1.34 -7.40
N LYS A 184 10.45 0.54 -8.09
CA LYS A 184 10.79 -0.02 -9.41
C LYS A 184 11.03 1.08 -10.44
N CYS A 185 10.17 2.10 -10.46
CA CYS A 185 10.28 3.22 -11.38
C CYS A 185 11.50 4.09 -11.11
N SER A 186 11.81 4.39 -9.86
CA SER A 186 13.01 5.15 -9.48
C SER A 186 14.29 4.50 -9.98
N ARG A 187 14.36 3.18 -10.02
CA ARG A 187 15.53 2.44 -10.49
C ARG A 187 15.71 2.50 -12.01
N ASN A 188 14.61 2.41 -12.75
CA ASN A 188 14.66 2.45 -14.21
C ASN A 188 15.10 3.82 -14.75
N ASN A 189 14.95 4.88 -13.96
CA ASN A 189 15.39 6.24 -14.32
C ASN A 189 16.87 6.50 -14.05
N HIS A 190 17.58 5.60 -13.39
CA HIS A 190 19.02 5.72 -13.07
C HIS A 190 19.93 4.81 -13.94
N THR A 191 19.37 4.12 -14.96
CA THR A 191 20.08 3.31 -15.94
C THR A 191 20.08 4.02 -17.28
#